data_5cef05c031c39ba443702e0cd3b9a846
#
_entry.id   5cef05c031c39ba443702e0cd3b9a846
#
_cell.length_a   1.000
_cell.length_b   1.000
_cell.length_c   1.000
_cell.angle_alpha   90.00
_cell.angle_beta   90.00
_cell.angle_gamma   90.00
#
_symmetry.space_group_name_H-M   'P 1'
#
loop_
_entity.id
_entity.type
_entity.pdbx_description
1 polymer ?
#
loop_
_entity_poly.entity_id
_entity_poly.type
_entity_poly.pdbx_seq_one_letter_code
_entity_poly.pdbx_strand_id
1 'polypeptide(L)'
;MKTVFLSASVPDPRRDPRFFETADLLAIGDAVHALCTVVLPRDRLVFGGHPAIIPIVQRVAAILDRHMSVSLYLSAFFKNQFPAEYQHFNNLVLTEPGRDRAHSIDLMREQMLASARFDAGVFIGGMEGV
;
A
#
# COMPACT_ATOMS: atom_id res chain seq x y z
N MET A 1 -16.61 11.96 -5.25
CA MET A 1 -15.30 11.49 -4.78
C MET A 1 -15.03 10.08 -5.31
N LYS A 2 -13.94 9.90 -5.98
CA LYS A 2 -13.53 8.59 -6.50
C LYS A 2 -12.70 7.85 -5.47
N THR A 3 -12.66 6.53 -5.60
CA THR A 3 -11.82 5.66 -4.77
C THR A 3 -10.86 4.92 -5.67
N VAL A 4 -9.57 5.08 -5.41
CA VAL A 4 -8.49 4.49 -6.18
C VAL A 4 -7.78 3.42 -5.34
N PHE A 5 -7.62 2.24 -5.91
CA PHE A 5 -6.85 1.16 -5.34
C PHE A 5 -5.40 1.26 -5.82
N LEU A 6 -4.47 1.16 -4.88
CA LEU A 6 -3.04 1.11 -5.19
C LEU A 6 -2.44 -0.22 -4.73
N SER A 7 -1.81 -0.92 -5.65
CA SER A 7 -0.91 -2.03 -5.36
C SER A 7 0.49 -1.64 -5.79
N ALA A 8 1.34 -1.38 -4.82
CA ALA A 8 2.72 -0.97 -5.07
C ALA A 8 3.68 -1.70 -4.14
N SER A 9 4.80 -2.13 -4.66
CA SER A 9 5.85 -2.75 -3.87
C SER A 9 7.22 -2.57 -4.52
N VAL A 10 8.24 -2.67 -3.70
CA VAL A 10 9.64 -2.70 -4.15
C VAL A 10 10.10 -4.15 -4.07
N PRO A 11 10.65 -4.74 -5.15
CA PRO A 11 11.15 -6.10 -5.11
C PRO A 11 12.23 -6.30 -4.06
N ASP A 12 12.16 -7.40 -3.33
CA ASP A 12 13.16 -7.78 -2.34
C ASP A 12 14.19 -8.69 -2.99
N PRO A 13 15.47 -8.30 -3.07
CA PRO A 13 16.52 -9.12 -3.69
C PRO A 13 16.74 -10.45 -2.97
N ARG A 14 16.37 -10.54 -1.69
CA ARG A 14 16.48 -11.78 -0.91
C ARG A 14 15.43 -12.81 -1.31
N ARG A 15 14.31 -12.36 -1.87
CA ARG A 15 13.24 -13.25 -2.34
C ARG A 15 13.49 -13.70 -3.77
N ASP A 16 13.70 -12.75 -4.68
CA ASP A 16 13.98 -13.04 -6.09
C ASP A 16 14.84 -11.91 -6.69
N PRO A 17 16.14 -12.16 -6.88
CA PRO A 17 17.04 -11.15 -7.43
C PRO A 17 16.66 -10.66 -8.83
N ARG A 18 15.98 -11.50 -9.63
CA ARG A 18 15.63 -11.14 -11.02
C ARG A 18 14.71 -9.91 -11.06
N PHE A 19 13.71 -9.85 -10.17
CA PHE A 19 12.80 -8.70 -10.11
C PHE A 19 13.53 -7.46 -9.61
N PHE A 20 14.43 -7.61 -8.65
CA PHE A 20 15.21 -6.48 -8.11
C PHE A 20 16.14 -5.89 -9.17
N GLU A 21 16.82 -6.73 -9.94
CA GLU A 21 17.80 -6.30 -10.97
C GLU A 21 17.11 -5.49 -12.08
N THR A 22 15.86 -5.76 -12.38
CA THR A 22 15.11 -5.06 -13.43
C THR A 22 14.28 -3.90 -12.92
N ALA A 23 14.22 -3.68 -11.60
CA ALA A 23 13.41 -2.63 -11.01
C ALA A 23 14.20 -1.33 -10.89
N ASP A 24 13.53 -0.23 -11.20
CA ASP A 24 14.02 1.12 -10.91
C ASP A 24 13.35 1.61 -9.62
N LEU A 25 14.08 1.53 -8.51
CA LEU A 25 13.54 1.86 -7.19
C LEU A 25 13.16 3.34 -7.06
N LEU A 26 13.93 4.24 -7.70
CA LEU A 26 13.60 5.66 -7.71
C LEU A 26 12.34 5.93 -8.52
N ALA A 27 12.19 5.29 -9.67
CA ALA A 27 11.01 5.45 -10.51
C ALA A 27 9.75 4.90 -9.82
N ILE A 28 9.86 3.79 -9.08
CA ILE A 28 8.74 3.27 -8.27
C ILE A 28 8.30 4.30 -7.24
N GLY A 29 9.24 4.85 -6.48
CA GLY A 29 8.95 5.88 -5.48
C GLY A 29 8.35 7.15 -6.09
N ASP A 30 8.90 7.62 -7.19
CA ASP A 30 8.41 8.80 -7.90
C ASP A 30 6.99 8.58 -8.44
N ALA A 31 6.71 7.40 -8.97
CA ALA A 31 5.37 7.04 -9.48
C ALA A 31 4.33 7.04 -8.35
N VAL A 32 4.65 6.46 -7.20
CA VAL A 32 3.76 6.47 -6.03
C VAL A 32 3.52 7.89 -5.55
N HIS A 33 4.56 8.69 -5.44
CA HIS A 33 4.46 10.10 -5.03
C HIS A 33 3.56 10.89 -5.99
N ALA A 34 3.78 10.73 -7.30
CA ALA A 34 2.98 11.40 -8.32
C ALA A 34 1.51 10.99 -8.25
N LEU A 35 1.23 9.69 -8.09
CA LEU A 35 -0.13 9.18 -7.95
C LEU A 35 -0.83 9.81 -6.75
N CYS A 36 -0.19 9.82 -5.58
CA CYS A 36 -0.76 10.41 -4.36
C CYS A 36 -1.04 11.90 -4.54
N THR A 37 -0.15 12.62 -5.21
CA THR A 37 -0.30 14.05 -5.48
C THR A 37 -1.51 14.35 -6.36
N VAL A 38 -1.83 13.44 -7.29
CA VAL A 38 -2.99 13.58 -8.18
C VAL A 38 -4.29 13.15 -7.48
N VAL A 39 -4.24 12.05 -6.72
CA VAL A 39 -5.45 11.44 -6.13
C VAL A 39 -5.91 12.17 -4.88
N LEU A 40 -4.99 12.42 -3.93
CA LEU A 40 -5.37 12.85 -2.58
C LEU A 40 -6.04 14.22 -2.47
N PRO A 41 -5.79 15.21 -3.35
CA PRO A 41 -6.51 16.48 -3.24
C PRO A 41 -8.03 16.37 -3.32
N ARG A 42 -8.56 15.34 -4.01
CA ARG A 42 -10.00 15.22 -4.24
C ARG A 42 -10.57 13.84 -3.96
N ASP A 43 -9.75 12.81 -4.03
CA ASP A 43 -10.22 11.42 -4.05
C ASP A 43 -9.61 10.62 -2.90
N ARG A 44 -10.07 9.39 -2.75
CA ARG A 44 -9.64 8.47 -1.70
C ARG A 44 -8.63 7.47 -2.28
N LEU A 45 -7.64 7.12 -1.47
CA LEU A 45 -6.66 6.09 -1.79
C LEU A 45 -6.79 4.94 -0.80
N VAL A 46 -6.87 3.72 -1.33
CA VAL A 46 -6.87 2.48 -0.54
C VAL A 46 -5.68 1.65 -0.99
N PHE A 47 -4.84 1.26 -0.06
CA PHE A 47 -3.66 0.46 -0.37
C PHE A 47 -3.30 -0.53 0.73
N GLY A 48 -2.64 -1.62 0.32
CA GLY A 48 -2.04 -2.59 1.23
C GLY A 48 -0.61 -2.21 1.55
N GLY A 49 -0.22 -2.38 2.80
CA GLY A 49 1.06 -1.86 3.26
C GLY A 49 2.27 -2.61 2.74
N HIS A 50 3.19 -1.88 2.15
CA HIS A 50 4.55 -2.30 1.92
C HIS A 50 5.48 -1.31 2.63
N PRO A 51 6.48 -1.77 3.40
CA PRO A 51 7.30 -0.88 4.21
C PRO A 51 7.98 0.26 3.45
N ALA A 52 8.31 0.04 2.18
CA ALA A 52 8.93 1.06 1.35
C ALA A 52 7.93 2.07 0.77
N ILE A 53 6.65 1.70 0.69
CA ILE A 53 5.60 2.52 0.07
C ILE A 53 4.86 3.37 1.10
N ILE A 54 4.61 2.82 2.28
CA ILE A 54 3.86 3.51 3.35
C ILE A 54 4.40 4.91 3.65
N PRO A 55 5.73 5.10 3.83
CA PRO A 55 6.27 6.43 4.15
C PRO A 55 6.02 7.47 3.05
N ILE A 56 5.99 7.04 1.79
CA ILE A 56 5.76 7.94 0.65
C ILE A 56 4.32 8.46 0.70
N VAL A 57 3.36 7.56 0.84
CA VAL A 57 1.94 7.91 0.93
C VAL A 57 1.68 8.80 2.14
N GLN A 58 2.26 8.45 3.28
CA GLN A 58 2.10 9.21 4.53
C GLN A 58 2.62 10.64 4.39
N ARG A 59 3.77 10.81 3.75
CA ARG A 59 4.36 12.14 3.53
C ARG A 59 3.46 13.03 2.67
N VAL A 60 2.96 12.52 1.56
CA VAL A 60 2.07 13.29 0.69
C VAL A 60 0.77 13.62 1.40
N ALA A 61 0.19 12.65 2.10
CA ALA A 61 -1.03 12.88 2.88
C ALA A 61 -0.85 13.96 3.95
N ALA A 62 0.33 13.99 4.59
CA ALA A 62 0.66 15.02 5.58
C ALA A 62 0.79 16.40 4.96
N ILE A 63 1.50 16.51 3.83
CA ILE A 63 1.70 17.78 3.14
C ILE A 63 0.36 18.37 2.67
N LEU A 64 -0.54 17.52 2.18
CA LEU A 64 -1.84 17.93 1.67
C LEU A 64 -2.94 17.99 2.74
N ASP A 65 -2.64 17.61 3.97
CA ASP A 65 -3.62 17.47 5.06
C ASP A 65 -4.80 16.58 4.66
N ARG A 66 -4.48 15.41 4.09
CA ARG A 66 -5.47 14.48 3.55
C ARG A 66 -5.40 13.08 4.16
N HIS A 67 -5.02 12.98 5.43
CA HIS A 67 -4.92 11.71 6.13
C HIS A 67 -6.24 10.92 6.13
N MET A 68 -7.37 11.62 6.22
CA MET A 68 -8.69 10.99 6.23
C MET A 68 -9.07 10.36 4.89
N SER A 69 -8.37 10.71 3.83
CA SER A 69 -8.63 10.18 2.48
C SER A 69 -7.80 8.94 2.16
N VAL A 70 -6.97 8.48 3.08
CA VAL A 70 -6.11 7.30 2.91
C VAL A 70 -6.59 6.19 3.82
N SER A 71 -6.79 4.99 3.26
CA SER A 71 -7.03 3.77 4.03
C SER A 71 -5.88 2.80 3.81
N LEU A 72 -5.23 2.40 4.89
CA LEU A 72 -4.11 1.45 4.88
C LEU A 72 -4.57 0.12 5.44
N TYR A 73 -4.41 -0.94 4.66
CA TYR A 73 -4.72 -2.31 5.07
C TYR A 73 -3.43 -3.05 5.39
N LEU A 74 -3.38 -3.65 6.56
CA LEU A 74 -2.25 -4.46 7.02
C LEU A 74 -2.78 -5.74 7.65
N SER A 75 -2.09 -6.86 7.42
CA SER A 75 -2.42 -8.09 8.13
C SER A 75 -1.87 -8.06 9.56
N ALA A 76 -2.68 -8.44 10.52
CA ALA A 76 -2.24 -8.60 11.91
C ALA A 76 -1.17 -9.69 12.07
N PHE A 77 -0.97 -10.54 11.07
CA PHE A 77 0.12 -11.50 11.03
C PHE A 77 1.49 -10.83 11.22
N PHE A 78 1.63 -9.58 10.75
CA PHE A 78 2.88 -8.82 10.85
C PHE A 78 2.85 -7.78 11.96
N LYS A 79 1.89 -7.86 12.89
CA LYS A 79 1.63 -6.82 13.90
C LYS A 79 2.88 -6.39 14.68
N ASN A 80 3.73 -7.35 15.03
CA ASN A 80 4.95 -7.07 15.82
C ASN A 80 6.05 -6.37 15.02
N GLN A 81 5.88 -6.23 13.71
CA GLN A 81 6.85 -5.60 12.81
C GLN A 81 6.44 -4.17 12.42
N PHE A 82 5.29 -3.69 12.89
CA PHE A 82 4.80 -2.37 12.50
C PHE A 82 5.47 -1.26 13.30
N PRO A 83 6.07 -0.27 12.63
CA PRO A 83 6.51 0.95 13.30
C PRO A 83 5.33 1.70 13.93
N ALA A 84 5.60 2.42 15.01
CA ALA A 84 4.58 3.22 15.71
C ALA A 84 3.95 4.27 14.79
N GLU A 85 4.69 4.76 13.79
CA GLU A 85 4.23 5.76 12.83
C GLU A 85 3.03 5.31 12.01
N TYR A 86 2.80 4.00 11.86
CA TYR A 86 1.63 3.50 11.13
C TYR A 86 0.32 3.87 11.82
N GLN A 87 0.34 4.12 13.12
CA GLN A 87 -0.84 4.57 13.87
C GLN A 87 -1.27 5.99 13.51
N HIS A 88 -0.45 6.74 12.81
CA HIS A 88 -0.82 8.07 12.31
C HIS A 88 -1.81 8.03 11.16
N PHE A 89 -2.02 6.87 10.52
CA PHE A 89 -3.11 6.69 9.57
C PHE A 89 -4.42 6.53 10.34
N ASN A 90 -5.34 7.47 10.16
CA ASN A 90 -6.64 7.43 10.84
C ASN A 90 -7.49 6.24 10.40
N ASN A 91 -7.27 5.76 9.19
CA ASN A 91 -7.99 4.63 8.60
C ASN A 91 -7.04 3.43 8.43
N LEU A 92 -6.37 3.04 9.48
CA LEU A 92 -5.60 1.80 9.51
C LEU A 92 -6.56 0.63 9.79
N VAL A 93 -6.59 -0.33 8.90
CA VAL A 93 -7.39 -1.55 9.04
C VAL A 93 -6.46 -2.74 9.20
N LEU A 94 -6.54 -3.41 10.34
CA LEU A 94 -5.83 -4.66 10.60
C LEU A 94 -6.73 -5.83 10.23
N THR A 95 -6.28 -6.64 9.26
CA THR A 95 -7.01 -7.84 8.86
C THR A 95 -6.53 -9.06 9.66
N GLU A 96 -7.39 -10.04 9.80
CA GLU A 96 -7.07 -11.24 10.57
C GLU A 96 -5.94 -12.05 9.92
N PRO A 97 -5.04 -12.63 10.74
CA PRO A 97 -3.99 -13.48 10.21
C PRO A 97 -4.56 -14.78 9.66
N GLY A 98 -3.94 -15.28 8.60
CA GLY A 98 -4.21 -16.60 8.06
C GLY A 98 -3.27 -17.64 8.64
N ARG A 99 -3.20 -18.79 7.96
CA ARG A 99 -2.36 -19.92 8.38
C ARG A 99 -0.85 -19.63 8.29
N ASP A 100 -0.48 -18.80 7.33
CA ASP A 100 0.90 -18.44 7.04
C ASP A 100 0.94 -17.05 6.39
N ARG A 101 2.13 -16.63 5.97
CA ARG A 101 2.34 -15.33 5.35
C ARG A 101 1.49 -15.15 4.08
N ALA A 102 1.52 -16.11 3.18
CA ALA A 102 0.82 -16.01 1.89
C ALA A 102 -0.69 -15.94 2.09
N HIS A 103 -1.24 -16.80 2.94
CA HIS A 103 -2.67 -16.81 3.27
C HIS A 103 -3.11 -15.51 3.95
N SER A 104 -2.28 -14.98 4.84
CA SER A 104 -2.54 -13.70 5.53
C SER A 104 -2.61 -12.53 4.56
N ILE A 105 -1.73 -12.49 3.56
CA ILE A 105 -1.73 -11.47 2.52
C ILE A 105 -2.96 -11.60 1.63
N ASP A 106 -3.35 -12.82 1.27
CA ASP A 106 -4.54 -13.08 0.46
C ASP A 106 -5.81 -12.61 1.18
N LEU A 107 -5.96 -12.92 2.46
CA LEU A 107 -7.09 -12.44 3.26
C LEU A 107 -7.15 -10.92 3.32
N MET A 108 -5.99 -10.27 3.50
CA MET A 108 -5.91 -8.81 3.49
C MET A 108 -6.37 -8.23 2.15
N ARG A 109 -5.89 -8.79 1.05
CA ARG A 109 -6.26 -8.34 -0.30
C ARG A 109 -7.74 -8.53 -0.56
N GLU A 110 -8.32 -9.66 -0.19
CA GLU A 110 -9.75 -9.92 -0.34
C GLU A 110 -10.58 -8.91 0.44
N GLN A 111 -10.23 -8.66 1.69
CA GLN A 111 -10.95 -7.69 2.52
C GLN A 111 -10.81 -6.28 1.97
N MET A 112 -9.63 -5.92 1.52
CA MET A 112 -9.36 -4.60 0.92
C MET A 112 -10.20 -4.39 -0.35
N LEU A 113 -10.22 -5.37 -1.25
CA LEU A 113 -10.99 -5.28 -2.49
C LEU A 113 -12.50 -5.29 -2.26
N ALA A 114 -12.96 -5.91 -1.17
CA ALA A 114 -14.37 -5.92 -0.79
C ALA A 114 -14.81 -4.65 -0.05
N SER A 115 -13.87 -3.81 0.38
CA SER A 115 -14.15 -2.67 1.26
C SER A 115 -14.85 -1.50 0.57
N ALA A 116 -14.75 -1.40 -0.74
CA ALA A 116 -15.30 -0.29 -1.50
C ALA A 116 -15.50 -0.68 -2.95
N ARG A 117 -16.27 0.14 -3.67
CA ARG A 117 -16.33 0.10 -5.13
C ARG A 117 -15.23 1.00 -5.65
N PHE A 118 -14.26 0.41 -6.36
CA PHE A 118 -13.12 1.14 -6.89
C PHE A 118 -13.42 1.70 -8.28
N ASP A 119 -13.04 2.95 -8.50
CA ASP A 119 -13.14 3.60 -9.80
C ASP A 119 -11.91 3.32 -10.67
N ALA A 120 -10.77 3.05 -10.05
CA ALA A 120 -9.54 2.72 -10.72
C ALA A 120 -8.63 1.87 -9.83
N GLY A 121 -7.78 1.08 -10.46
CA GLY A 121 -6.68 0.37 -9.82
C GLY A 121 -5.37 0.73 -10.47
N VAL A 122 -4.35 0.99 -9.65
CA VAL A 122 -3.01 1.34 -10.12
C VAL A 122 -2.01 0.33 -9.56
N PHE A 123 -1.17 -0.21 -10.40
CA PHE A 123 -0.17 -1.21 -10.06
C PHE A 123 1.22 -0.68 -10.39
N ILE A 124 2.10 -0.59 -9.40
CA ILE A 124 3.43 0.00 -9.56
C ILE A 124 4.47 -0.95 -8.96
N GLY A 125 5.46 -1.34 -9.75
CA GLY A 125 6.49 -2.28 -9.32
C GLY A 125 5.91 -3.66 -9.04
N GLY A 126 6.51 -4.34 -8.07
CA GLY A 126 6.02 -5.64 -7.63
C GLY A 126 6.91 -6.80 -8.04
N MET A 127 6.43 -7.97 -7.64
CA MET A 127 7.03 -9.26 -7.97
C MET A 127 5.93 -10.18 -8.52
N GLU A 128 6.27 -11.42 -8.80
CA GLU A 128 5.30 -12.41 -9.22
C GLU A 128 4.13 -12.50 -8.23
N GLY A 129 2.90 -12.48 -8.74
CA GLY A 129 1.70 -12.57 -7.92
C GLY A 129 1.13 -11.24 -7.44
N VAL A 130 1.68 -10.15 -7.86
CA VAL A 130 1.14 -8.81 -7.53
C VAL A 130 0.01 -8.39 -8.46
#